data_f413f85bb7add350c127a6812a4c2d73
#
_entry.id   f413f85bb7add350c127a6812a4c2d73
#
_cell.length_a   1.000
_cell.length_b   1.000
_cell.length_c   1.000
_cell.angle_alpha   90.00
_cell.angle_beta   90.00
_cell.angle_gamma   90.00
#
_symmetry.space_group_name_H-M   'P 1'
#
loop_
_entity.id
_entity.type
_entity.pdbx_description
1 polymer ?
#
loop_
_entity_poly.entity_id
_entity_poly.type
_entity_poly.pdbx_seq_one_letter_code
_entity_poly.pdbx_strand_id
1 'polypeptide(L)'
;MHLEPGGVRLATLEGDRLVDPVHVDVAFPVMHGAYCEDGCIQGHFEILGLRYVGCGVTSSANGMDKAFMRTCFEQAGIPLVPWLTITP
;
A
#
# COMPACT_ATOMS: atom_id res chain seq x y z
N MET A 1 -9.39 15.93 5.25
CA MET A 1 -9.26 14.87 6.28
C MET A 1 -8.69 15.47 7.55
N HIS A 2 -9.24 15.10 8.66
CA HIS A 2 -8.78 15.58 9.95
C HIS A 2 -8.07 14.45 10.69
N LEU A 3 -6.81 14.70 11.08
CA LEU A 3 -6.06 13.78 11.93
C LEU A 3 -6.20 14.23 13.38
N GLU A 4 -6.65 13.33 14.23
CA GLU A 4 -6.79 13.63 15.65
C GLU A 4 -5.42 13.79 16.32
N PRO A 5 -5.31 14.64 17.36
CA PRO A 5 -4.05 14.81 18.09
C PRO A 5 -3.52 13.53 18.71
N GLY A 6 -4.37 12.55 18.96
CA GLY A 6 -3.97 11.26 19.52
C GLY A 6 -3.43 10.27 18.51
N GLY A 7 -3.33 10.65 17.21
CA GLY A 7 -2.86 9.77 16.14
C GLY A 7 -3.96 8.89 15.56
N VAL A 8 -3.56 7.77 14.98
CA VAL A 8 -4.46 6.85 14.28
C VAL A 8 -5.01 5.80 15.24
N ARG A 9 -6.28 5.48 15.09
CA ARG A 9 -6.95 4.46 15.88
C ARG A 9 -7.65 3.45 14.99
N LEU A 10 -7.61 2.20 15.39
CA LEU A 10 -8.40 1.14 14.80
C LEU A 10 -9.61 0.88 15.71
N ALA A 11 -10.79 0.93 15.14
CA ALA A 11 -12.02 0.69 15.89
C ALA A 11 -12.93 -0.27 15.14
N THR A 12 -13.77 -0.97 15.88
CA THR A 12 -14.77 -1.85 15.29
C THR A 12 -16.06 -1.07 15.05
N LEU A 13 -16.62 -1.22 13.85
CA LEU A 13 -17.92 -0.67 13.53
C LEU A 13 -19.02 -1.65 13.96
N GLU A 14 -19.87 -1.23 14.88
CA GLU A 14 -20.98 -2.03 15.38
C GLU A 14 -22.27 -1.24 15.17
N GLY A 15 -23.03 -1.64 14.15
CA GLY A 15 -24.14 -0.83 13.68
C GLY A 15 -23.65 0.49 13.08
N ASP A 16 -24.03 1.60 13.68
CA ASP A 16 -23.58 2.95 13.32
C ASP A 16 -22.61 3.56 14.36
N ARG A 17 -22.10 2.74 15.26
CA ARG A 17 -21.20 3.14 16.35
C ARG A 17 -19.82 2.55 16.18
N LEU A 18 -18.80 3.34 16.49
CA LEU A 18 -17.42 2.87 16.61
C LEU A 18 -17.17 2.45 18.06
N VAL A 19 -16.70 1.22 18.24
CA VAL A 19 -16.45 0.65 19.58
C VAL A 19 -15.02 0.12 19.66
N ASP A 20 -14.51 0.05 20.88
CA ASP A 20 -13.19 -0.51 21.21
C ASP A 20 -12.05 0.09 20.39
N PRO A 21 -11.87 1.43 20.41
CA PRO A 21 -10.77 2.05 19.67
C PRO A 21 -9.42 1.64 20.25
N VAL A 22 -8.51 1.24 19.36
CA VAL A 22 -7.13 0.88 19.71
C VAL A 22 -6.20 1.86 19.01
N HIS A 23 -5.30 2.48 19.78
CA HIS A 23 -4.29 3.36 19.21
C HIS A 23 -3.28 2.54 18.40
N VAL A 24 -2.95 3.04 17.20
CA VAL A 24 -2.01 2.40 16.29
C VAL A 24 -0.85 3.33 16.02
N ASP A 25 0.35 2.91 16.38
CA ASP A 25 1.58 3.69 16.15
C ASP A 25 2.20 3.39 14.78
N VAL A 26 2.11 2.15 14.35
CA VAL A 26 2.69 1.68 13.10
C VAL A 26 1.87 0.52 12.53
N ALA A 27 1.72 0.47 11.23
CA ALA A 27 1.07 -0.64 10.53
C ALA A 27 2.13 -1.55 9.90
N PHE A 28 1.88 -2.84 9.98
CA PHE A 28 2.68 -3.86 9.29
C PHE A 28 1.72 -4.67 8.41
N PRO A 29 1.47 -4.22 7.16
CA PRO A 29 0.50 -4.89 6.31
C PRO A 29 1.04 -6.24 5.82
N VAL A 30 0.30 -7.30 6.10
CA VAL A 30 0.59 -8.65 5.64
C VAL A 30 -0.62 -9.12 4.86
N MET A 31 -0.79 -8.55 3.68
CA MET A 31 -1.97 -8.76 2.83
C MET A 31 -1.53 -8.96 1.38
N HIS A 32 -2.40 -9.53 0.58
CA HIS A 32 -2.11 -9.86 -0.81
C HIS A 32 -3.17 -9.30 -1.77
N GLY A 33 -2.76 -9.13 -3.02
CA GLY A 33 -3.65 -8.77 -4.10
C GLY A 33 -3.91 -7.28 -4.27
N ALA A 34 -4.94 -6.98 -5.04
CA ALA A 34 -5.34 -5.62 -5.35
C ALA A 34 -5.69 -4.83 -4.08
N TYR A 35 -5.40 -3.53 -4.09
CA TYR A 35 -5.54 -2.58 -2.98
C TYR A 35 -4.58 -2.80 -1.82
N CYS A 36 -3.96 -3.97 -1.70
CA CYS A 36 -3.02 -4.29 -0.63
C CYS A 36 -1.57 -4.23 -1.08
N GLU A 37 -1.30 -4.56 -2.34
CA GLU A 37 0.07 -4.63 -2.88
C GLU A 37 0.36 -3.55 -3.93
N ASP A 38 -0.63 -2.81 -4.39
CA ASP A 38 -0.53 -1.88 -5.51
C ASP A 38 -0.32 -0.41 -5.12
N GLY A 39 -0.14 -0.15 -3.84
CA GLY A 39 0.04 1.21 -3.33
C GLY A 39 -1.21 1.84 -2.74
N CYS A 40 -2.38 1.21 -2.90
CA CYS A 40 -3.63 1.78 -2.40
C CYS A 40 -3.69 1.85 -0.88
N ILE A 41 -3.39 0.77 -0.18
CA ILE A 41 -3.37 0.77 1.29
C ILE A 41 -2.26 1.67 1.82
N GLN A 42 -1.10 1.71 1.16
CA GLN A 42 -0.01 2.59 1.52
C GLN A 42 -0.44 4.06 1.38
N GLY A 43 -1.16 4.40 0.32
CA GLY A 43 -1.72 5.74 0.13
C GLY A 43 -2.69 6.11 1.24
N HIS A 44 -3.51 5.17 1.68
CA HIS A 44 -4.41 5.37 2.81
C HIS A 44 -3.64 5.67 4.10
N PHE A 45 -2.57 4.92 4.37
CA PHE A 45 -1.70 5.19 5.53
C PHE A 45 -1.02 6.55 5.43
N GLU A 46 -0.59 6.95 4.23
CA GLU A 46 -0.01 8.28 4.01
C GLU A 46 -1.00 9.40 4.34
N ILE A 47 -2.25 9.25 3.89
CA ILE A 47 -3.31 10.22 4.17
C ILE A 47 -3.57 10.32 5.68
N LEU A 48 -3.54 9.20 6.38
CA LEU A 48 -3.74 9.16 7.83
C LEU A 48 -2.53 9.65 8.63
N GLY A 49 -1.37 9.78 7.99
CA GLY A 49 -0.12 10.06 8.69
C GLY A 49 0.38 8.89 9.53
N LEU A 50 -0.06 7.67 9.20
CA LEU A 50 0.33 6.47 9.90
C LEU A 50 1.61 5.90 9.31
N ARG A 51 2.59 5.61 10.14
CA ARG A 51 3.81 4.92 9.72
C ARG A 51 3.50 3.48 9.37
N TYR A 52 4.18 2.95 8.37
CA TYR A 52 4.00 1.56 7.97
C TYR A 52 5.31 0.93 7.52
N VAL A 53 5.37 -0.39 7.62
CA VAL A 53 6.52 -1.19 7.20
C VAL A 53 6.30 -1.64 5.77
N GLY A 54 7.34 -1.51 4.95
CA GLY A 54 7.31 -1.97 3.56
C GLY A 54 7.51 -0.84 2.56
N CYS A 55 7.23 -1.16 1.30
CA CYS A 55 7.41 -0.22 0.20
C CYS A 55 6.39 0.91 0.24
N GLY A 56 6.79 2.07 -0.24
CA GLY A 56 5.88 3.21 -0.36
C GLY A 56 4.89 3.07 -1.52
N VAL A 57 4.10 4.11 -1.74
CA VAL A 57 3.04 4.12 -2.76
C VAL A 57 3.59 3.86 -4.16
N THR A 58 4.59 4.64 -4.58
CA THR A 58 5.16 4.54 -5.93
C THR A 58 5.80 3.18 -6.18
N SER A 59 6.60 2.70 -5.25
CA SER A 59 7.27 1.40 -5.39
C SER A 59 6.27 0.25 -5.44
N SER A 60 5.23 0.31 -4.64
CA SER A 60 4.18 -0.71 -4.63
C SER A 60 3.40 -0.73 -5.94
N ALA A 61 3.01 0.43 -6.43
CA ALA A 61 2.29 0.56 -7.70
C ALA A 61 3.14 0.05 -8.87
N ASN A 62 4.40 0.46 -8.95
CA ASN A 62 5.33 0.03 -10.00
C ASN A 62 5.58 -1.47 -9.95
N GLY A 63 5.76 -2.02 -8.77
CA GLY A 63 6.00 -3.45 -8.60
C GLY A 63 4.81 -4.32 -8.94
N MET A 64 3.60 -3.81 -8.78
CA MET A 64 2.38 -4.55 -9.10
C MET A 64 2.10 -4.58 -10.61
N ASP A 65 2.46 -3.54 -11.33
CA ASP A 65 2.38 -3.51 -12.79
C ASP A 65 3.62 -4.19 -13.38
N LYS A 66 3.48 -5.43 -13.79
CA LYS A 66 4.62 -6.23 -14.23
C LYS A 66 5.29 -5.68 -15.49
N ALA A 67 4.53 -5.09 -16.41
CA ALA A 67 5.10 -4.49 -17.61
C ALA A 67 5.96 -3.27 -17.24
N PHE A 68 5.45 -2.40 -16.38
CA PHE A 68 6.16 -1.22 -15.91
C PHE A 68 7.39 -1.60 -15.08
N MET A 69 7.23 -2.56 -14.17
CA MET A 69 8.32 -3.07 -13.35
C MET A 69 9.47 -3.61 -14.20
N ARG A 70 9.16 -4.41 -15.22
CA ARG A 70 10.17 -4.96 -16.11
C ARG A 70 10.88 -3.89 -16.91
N THR A 71 10.15 -2.87 -17.35
CA THR A 71 10.76 -1.71 -18.02
C THR A 71 11.76 -1.01 -17.11
N CYS A 72 11.41 -0.81 -15.85
CA CYS A 72 12.32 -0.21 -14.86
C CYS A 72 13.56 -1.09 -14.63
N PHE A 73 13.37 -2.40 -14.55
CA PHE A 73 14.48 -3.33 -14.34
C PHE A 73 15.43 -3.37 -15.55
N GLU A 74 14.89 -3.31 -16.77
CA GLU A 74 15.72 -3.22 -17.97
C GLU A 74 16.56 -1.96 -17.96
N GLN A 75 15.98 -0.83 -17.61
CA GLN A 75 16.71 0.44 -17.52
C GLN A 75 17.82 0.42 -16.47
N ALA A 76 17.60 -0.32 -15.39
CA ALA A 76 18.59 -0.49 -14.33
C ALA A 76 19.65 -1.54 -14.64
N GLY A 77 19.56 -2.23 -15.78
CA GLY A 77 20.51 -3.27 -16.17
C GLY A 77 20.32 -4.58 -15.42
N ILE A 78 19.16 -4.81 -14.83
CA ILE A 78 18.85 -6.05 -14.12
C ILE A 78 18.45 -7.13 -15.12
N PRO A 79 19.06 -8.33 -15.08
CA PRO A 79 18.71 -9.43 -15.98
C PRO A 79 17.24 -9.83 -15.80
N LEU A 80 16.55 -10.04 -16.91
CA LEU A 80 15.14 -10.43 -16.94
C LEU A 80 14.93 -11.62 -17.87
N VAL A 81 13.93 -12.43 -17.55
CA VAL A 81 13.40 -13.42 -18.48
C VAL A 81 12.75 -12.68 -19.65
N PRO A 82 12.90 -13.18 -20.90
CA PRO A 82 12.21 -12.57 -22.03
C PRO A 82 10.69 -12.49 -21.79
N TRP A 83 10.10 -11.36 -22.16
CA TRP A 83 8.70 -11.08 -21.87
C TRP A 83 8.04 -10.31 -23.00
N LEU A 84 6.73 -10.41 -23.05
CA LEU A 84 5.89 -9.75 -24.04
C LEU A 84 4.63 -9.22 -23.35
N THR A 85 4.27 -7.97 -23.66
CA THR A 85 3.03 -7.39 -23.18
C THR A 85 1.95 -7.53 -24.24
N ILE A 86 0.81 -8.08 -23.84
CA ILE A 86 -0.36 -8.20 -24.69
C ILE A 86 -1.46 -7.33 -24.08
N THR A 87 -1.96 -6.39 -24.87
CA THR A 87 -3.07 -5.53 -24.46
C THR A 87 -4.35 -5.95 -25.18
N PRO A 88 -5.52 -5.88 -24.52
CA PRO A 88 -6.79 -6.18 -25.16
C PRO A 88 -7.15 -5.21 -26.27
#